data_b4288a559fc11b2c0a69e13db16dffb5
#
_entry.id   b4288a559fc11b2c0a69e13db16dffb5
#
_cell.length_a   1.000
_cell.length_b   1.000
_cell.length_c   1.000
_cell.angle_alpha   90.00
_cell.angle_beta   90.00
_cell.angle_gamma   90.00
#
_symmetry.space_group_name_H-M   'P 1'
#
loop_
_entity.id
_entity.type
_entity.pdbx_description
1 polymer ?
#
loop_
_entity_poly.entity_id
_entity_poly.type
_entity_poly.pdbx_seq_one_letter_code
_entity_poly.pdbx_strand_id
1 'polypeptide(L)'
;IQDYISRMQEDTLSSYPIMIEAESVDMTSLISSLRGSNSDGADTAREDGKIYANNIYTELVNTMISEIRSNDLVAFKKILDDPSSDLSQYISSVKYTYDIDLNVYRNDSSGLIKVNPSPLLSEMMSSAGTTMSSDMSGMASQMYRMNVWEEMIDDEKLMHAQYDCIAGHWPENYNEVMIVVDKNNSVSDLVLYTLGIKDQSEAVKMFEQMMKGEKLESTESVYSYEDFLGLNFTMLTRPDGYVRDDSGKWTDISDISGKNADKNKDALTAQLEKKGVKLKVVGILRPSAEAVASSMGGSVAYTSALTREYIKLSDASEVIAAQEADKDTDILTGIPFSRNEDAEITVDDVKAYIATLPEDQRAQLEGYIAVMTDEQIIAMFKQYVPTTKATYDSNMKQLGKVSLDSPKTISIYARTFSDKDKISALIEEYNKKVTDEGHEELTIKYTDYVKLLMSSITTVIDVVSGILIAFVAISLVVSSIMIGIITYISVLERTKEIGILRAMGASKRDVSRVFNAETFIVGSVSGIIGIAVTLVLLIPTNIAIHHFSGMENIGAALPLAGSLGLIAVSILMTLAA
;
A
#
# COMPACT_ATOMS: atom_id res chain seq x y z
N ILE A 1 -23.74 0.45 15.38
CA ILE A 1 -22.47 -0.19 14.96
C ILE A 1 -22.42 -0.28 13.43
N GLN A 2 -23.46 -0.81 12.76
CA GLN A 2 -23.48 -0.89 11.29
C GLN A 2 -23.39 0.49 10.63
N ASP A 3 -24.14 1.49 11.09
CA ASP A 3 -24.06 2.86 10.57
C ASP A 3 -22.69 3.51 10.80
N TYR A 4 -22.04 3.20 11.92
CA TYR A 4 -20.68 3.65 12.21
C TYR A 4 -19.66 2.95 11.30
N ILE A 5 -19.80 1.63 11.14
CA ILE A 5 -18.96 0.86 10.21
C ILE A 5 -19.13 1.37 8.78
N SER A 6 -20.38 1.66 8.35
CA SER A 6 -20.65 2.21 7.01
C SER A 6 -20.01 3.59 6.82
N ARG A 7 -20.10 4.49 7.81
CA ARG A 7 -19.43 5.80 7.74
C ARG A 7 -17.91 5.67 7.77
N MET A 8 -17.37 4.84 8.67
CA MET A 8 -15.95 4.53 8.65
C MET A 8 -15.51 3.90 7.33
N GLN A 9 -16.34 3.06 6.76
CA GLN A 9 -16.12 2.50 5.43
C GLN A 9 -16.12 3.59 4.37
N GLU A 10 -17.08 4.49 4.33
CA GLU A 10 -17.11 5.59 3.35
C GLU A 10 -15.92 6.52 3.48
N ASP A 11 -15.58 6.95 4.70
CA ASP A 11 -14.48 7.89 4.94
C ASP A 11 -13.09 7.24 4.77
N THR A 12 -12.93 5.99 5.24
CA THR A 12 -11.65 5.26 5.13
C THR A 12 -11.43 4.76 3.70
N LEU A 13 -12.48 4.36 3.00
CA LEU A 13 -12.39 3.67 1.70
C LEU A 13 -12.19 4.61 0.53
N SER A 14 -12.64 5.87 0.63
CA SER A 14 -12.26 6.91 -0.32
C SER A 14 -10.76 7.22 -0.26
N SER A 15 -10.11 6.90 0.87
CA SER A 15 -8.67 7.12 1.09
C SER A 15 -7.78 5.96 0.66
N TYR A 16 -8.33 4.74 0.51
CA TYR A 16 -7.57 3.55 0.10
C TYR A 16 -7.99 3.08 -1.29
N PRO A 17 -7.14 3.24 -2.30
CA PRO A 17 -7.46 2.86 -3.67
C PRO A 17 -7.48 1.34 -3.89
N ILE A 18 -8.06 0.91 -5.00
CA ILE A 18 -7.76 -0.38 -5.61
C ILE A 18 -6.39 -0.23 -6.26
N MET A 19 -5.42 -1.04 -5.86
CA MET A 19 -4.07 -0.98 -6.37
C MET A 19 -3.81 -2.10 -7.38
N ILE A 20 -3.31 -1.71 -8.54
CA ILE A 20 -2.92 -2.62 -9.62
C ILE A 20 -1.44 -2.35 -9.90
N GLU A 21 -0.59 -3.31 -9.58
CA GLU A 21 0.85 -3.23 -9.79
C GLU A 21 1.24 -3.95 -11.07
N ALA A 22 2.29 -3.50 -11.75
CA ALA A 22 2.82 -4.16 -12.94
C ALA A 22 3.22 -5.61 -12.66
N GLU A 23 3.79 -5.87 -11.49
CA GLU A 23 4.08 -7.19 -10.97
C GLU A 23 3.28 -7.38 -9.68
N SER A 24 2.30 -8.28 -9.66
CA SER A 24 1.47 -8.53 -8.49
C SER A 24 1.67 -9.95 -7.97
N VAL A 25 1.71 -10.07 -6.63
CA VAL A 25 1.62 -11.36 -5.95
C VAL A 25 0.20 -11.49 -5.42
N ASP A 26 -0.47 -12.60 -5.73
CA ASP A 26 -1.81 -12.84 -5.19
C ASP A 26 -1.73 -13.15 -3.69
N MET A 27 -1.86 -12.09 -2.86
CA MET A 27 -1.85 -12.20 -1.41
C MET A 27 -3.00 -13.06 -0.87
N THR A 28 -4.12 -13.17 -1.60
CA THR A 28 -5.26 -13.99 -1.18
C THR A 28 -4.93 -15.47 -1.32
N SER A 29 -4.33 -15.87 -2.44
CA SER A 29 -3.82 -17.22 -2.65
C SER A 29 -2.70 -17.55 -1.66
N LEU A 30 -1.83 -16.61 -1.36
CA LEU A 30 -0.76 -16.76 -0.37
C LEU A 30 -1.32 -17.02 1.04
N ILE A 31 -2.28 -16.21 1.49
CA ILE A 31 -2.93 -16.37 2.80
C ILE A 31 -3.74 -17.68 2.85
N SER A 32 -4.40 -18.05 1.77
CA SER A 32 -5.17 -19.31 1.70
C SER A 32 -4.27 -20.53 1.72
N SER A 33 -3.10 -20.51 1.06
CA SER A 33 -2.12 -21.59 1.12
C SER A 33 -1.52 -21.74 2.52
N LEU A 34 -1.25 -20.62 3.22
CA LEU A 34 -0.81 -20.63 4.62
C LEU A 34 -1.90 -21.17 5.58
N ARG A 35 -3.17 -20.92 5.30
CA ARG A 35 -4.31 -21.50 6.07
C ARG A 35 -4.53 -22.98 5.72
N GLY A 36 -4.45 -23.35 4.43
CA GLY A 36 -4.63 -24.73 3.96
C GLY A 36 -3.55 -25.68 4.49
N SER A 37 -2.31 -25.24 4.51
CA SER A 37 -1.18 -25.99 5.05
C SER A 37 -1.30 -26.31 6.55
N ASN A 38 -2.05 -25.48 7.30
CA ASN A 38 -2.37 -25.76 8.71
C ASN A 38 -3.57 -26.72 8.91
N SER A 39 -4.46 -26.87 7.90
CA SER A 39 -5.65 -27.72 8.02
C SER A 39 -5.43 -29.14 7.51
N ASP A 40 -4.62 -29.33 6.49
CA ASP A 40 -4.34 -30.68 5.94
C ASP A 40 -3.36 -31.52 6.79
N GLY A 41 -2.61 -30.88 7.69
CA GLY A 41 -1.68 -31.56 8.60
C GLY A 41 -2.28 -32.03 9.94
N ALA A 42 -3.51 -31.62 10.26
CA ALA A 42 -4.08 -31.82 11.61
C ALA A 42 -4.77 -33.20 11.80
N ASP A 43 -5.07 -33.94 10.74
CA ASP A 43 -5.92 -35.14 10.84
C ASP A 43 -5.27 -36.46 10.37
N THR A 44 -4.03 -36.44 9.93
CA THR A 44 -3.29 -37.68 9.67
C THR A 44 -2.52 -38.10 10.94
N ALA A 45 -3.01 -39.15 11.61
CA ALA A 45 -2.28 -39.79 12.70
C ALA A 45 -0.88 -40.21 12.19
N ARG A 46 0.15 -39.46 12.63
CA ARG A 46 1.55 -39.73 12.30
C ARG A 46 2.13 -40.73 13.28
N GLU A 47 3.09 -41.55 12.83
CA GLU A 47 3.71 -42.58 13.67
C GLU A 47 4.45 -41.98 14.86
N ASP A 48 4.26 -42.52 16.06
CA ASP A 48 5.02 -42.15 17.25
C ASP A 48 6.52 -42.45 17.09
N GLY A 49 7.35 -41.56 17.61
CA GLY A 49 8.81 -41.71 17.55
C GLY A 49 9.49 -41.11 16.34
N LYS A 50 8.75 -40.41 15.48
CA LYS A 50 9.29 -39.66 14.34
C LYS A 50 8.88 -38.18 14.40
N ILE A 51 9.78 -37.31 13.98
CA ILE A 51 9.50 -35.87 13.81
C ILE A 51 9.39 -35.61 12.30
N TYR A 52 8.27 -35.07 11.87
CA TYR A 52 8.00 -34.76 10.48
C TYR A 52 8.26 -33.29 10.21
N ALA A 53 9.08 -32.98 9.19
CA ALA A 53 9.27 -31.62 8.75
C ALA A 53 8.02 -31.13 8.02
N ASN A 54 7.56 -29.94 8.37
CA ASN A 54 6.48 -29.26 7.66
C ASN A 54 7.11 -28.35 6.60
N ASN A 55 6.75 -28.54 5.34
CA ASN A 55 7.35 -27.84 4.19
C ASN A 55 6.72 -26.46 3.93
N ILE A 56 6.14 -25.81 4.94
CA ILE A 56 5.47 -24.49 4.81
C ILE A 56 6.38 -23.49 4.11
N TYR A 57 7.67 -23.45 4.44
CA TYR A 57 8.62 -22.52 3.81
C TYR A 57 8.78 -22.79 2.31
N THR A 58 8.93 -24.04 1.93
CA THR A 58 9.10 -24.44 0.52
C THR A 58 7.82 -24.17 -0.27
N GLU A 59 6.64 -24.46 0.31
CA GLU A 59 5.35 -24.14 -0.30
C GLU A 59 5.15 -22.62 -0.42
N LEU A 60 5.51 -21.86 0.60
CA LEU A 60 5.46 -20.40 0.57
C LEU A 60 6.33 -19.83 -0.57
N VAL A 61 7.58 -20.27 -0.67
CA VAL A 61 8.50 -19.81 -1.73
C VAL A 61 7.99 -20.22 -3.11
N ASN A 62 7.54 -21.47 -3.27
CA ASN A 62 6.99 -21.93 -4.55
C ASN A 62 5.72 -21.16 -4.93
N THR A 63 4.82 -20.89 -3.99
CA THR A 63 3.62 -20.08 -4.22
C THR A 63 4.01 -18.64 -4.59
N MET A 64 4.96 -18.03 -3.88
CA MET A 64 5.46 -16.69 -4.23
C MET A 64 6.03 -16.64 -5.65
N ILE A 65 6.80 -17.63 -6.06
CA ILE A 65 7.39 -17.68 -7.40
C ILE A 65 6.33 -17.96 -8.47
N SER A 66 5.40 -18.86 -8.21
CA SER A 66 4.37 -19.27 -9.18
C SER A 66 3.24 -18.24 -9.33
N GLU A 67 3.02 -17.41 -8.31
CA GLU A 67 1.94 -16.40 -8.29
C GLU A 67 2.43 -14.99 -8.66
N ILE A 68 3.72 -14.82 -8.99
CA ILE A 68 4.18 -13.56 -9.59
C ILE A 68 3.63 -13.50 -11.01
N ARG A 69 2.68 -12.63 -11.24
CA ARG A 69 2.10 -12.36 -12.54
C ARG A 69 2.32 -10.90 -12.92
N SER A 70 2.59 -10.68 -14.20
CA SER A 70 2.68 -9.34 -14.75
C SER A 70 1.30 -8.90 -15.26
N ASN A 71 0.88 -7.68 -14.88
CA ASN A 71 -0.28 -7.01 -15.44
C ASN A 71 0.12 -6.16 -16.64
N ASP A 72 -0.62 -6.21 -17.74
CA ASP A 72 -0.47 -5.23 -18.83
C ASP A 72 -1.14 -3.90 -18.45
N LEU A 73 -0.39 -3.09 -17.71
CA LEU A 73 -0.86 -1.77 -17.28
C LEU A 73 -0.97 -0.78 -18.44
N VAL A 74 -0.27 -1.01 -19.56
CA VAL A 74 -0.37 -0.17 -20.77
C VAL A 74 -1.73 -0.34 -21.42
N ALA A 75 -2.19 -1.57 -21.58
CA ALA A 75 -3.52 -1.87 -22.13
C ALA A 75 -4.62 -1.39 -21.18
N PHE A 76 -4.48 -1.66 -19.89
CA PHE A 76 -5.49 -1.27 -18.91
C PHE A 76 -5.60 0.24 -18.71
N LYS A 77 -4.47 0.98 -18.75
CA LYS A 77 -4.47 2.44 -18.71
C LYS A 77 -5.31 3.06 -19.83
N LYS A 78 -5.25 2.51 -21.05
CA LYS A 78 -6.07 2.98 -22.17
C LYS A 78 -7.57 2.86 -21.92
N ILE A 79 -7.98 1.80 -21.19
CA ILE A 79 -9.38 1.61 -20.80
C ILE A 79 -9.80 2.62 -19.73
N LEU A 80 -8.91 2.92 -18.77
CA LEU A 80 -9.19 3.90 -17.73
C LEU A 80 -9.21 5.34 -18.25
N ASP A 81 -8.35 5.66 -19.23
CA ASP A 81 -8.27 6.99 -19.84
C ASP A 81 -9.39 7.24 -20.88
N ASP A 82 -10.14 6.19 -21.27
CA ASP A 82 -11.29 6.33 -22.16
C ASP A 82 -12.50 6.87 -21.40
N PRO A 83 -12.98 8.11 -21.69
CA PRO A 83 -14.13 8.67 -21.00
C PRO A 83 -15.44 7.89 -21.24
N SER A 84 -15.49 7.05 -22.30
CA SER A 84 -16.65 6.20 -22.60
C SER A 84 -16.64 4.87 -21.86
N SER A 85 -15.59 4.58 -21.10
CA SER A 85 -15.48 3.36 -20.29
C SER A 85 -16.54 3.34 -19.17
N ASP A 86 -17.17 2.18 -18.98
CA ASP A 86 -18.13 1.97 -17.89
C ASP A 86 -17.52 2.18 -16.49
N LEU A 87 -16.20 2.10 -16.38
CA LEU A 87 -15.46 2.37 -15.14
C LEU A 87 -15.49 3.86 -14.75
N SER A 88 -15.48 4.77 -15.72
CA SER A 88 -15.33 6.22 -15.50
C SER A 88 -16.40 6.84 -14.59
N GLN A 89 -17.62 6.30 -14.60
CA GLN A 89 -18.74 6.79 -13.78
C GLN A 89 -18.58 6.49 -12.28
N TYR A 90 -17.78 5.48 -11.91
CA TYR A 90 -17.59 5.04 -10.52
C TYR A 90 -16.28 5.54 -9.92
N ILE A 91 -15.38 6.07 -10.75
CA ILE A 91 -14.03 6.53 -10.36
C ILE A 91 -14.08 8.01 -10.00
N SER A 92 -13.50 8.39 -8.85
CA SER A 92 -13.23 9.78 -8.47
C SER A 92 -11.93 10.25 -9.09
N SER A 93 -10.85 9.47 -8.91
CA SER A 93 -9.52 9.80 -9.42
C SER A 93 -8.74 8.53 -9.73
N VAL A 94 -7.78 8.64 -10.65
CA VAL A 94 -6.78 7.60 -10.93
C VAL A 94 -5.40 8.20 -10.73
N LYS A 95 -4.58 7.58 -9.89
CA LYS A 95 -3.17 7.95 -9.72
C LYS A 95 -2.30 6.92 -10.42
N TYR A 96 -1.49 7.39 -11.36
CA TYR A 96 -0.48 6.59 -12.06
C TYR A 96 0.87 6.83 -11.42
N THR A 97 1.46 5.80 -10.86
CA THR A 97 2.82 5.86 -10.29
C THR A 97 3.80 5.25 -11.28
N TYR A 98 4.92 5.92 -11.48
CA TYR A 98 5.97 5.53 -12.43
C TYR A 98 7.24 5.10 -11.69
N ASP A 99 8.08 4.28 -12.34
CA ASP A 99 9.36 3.84 -11.79
C ASP A 99 10.41 4.95 -11.94
N ILE A 100 10.18 6.08 -11.27
CA ILE A 100 11.07 7.23 -11.25
C ILE A 100 11.82 7.31 -9.93
N ASP A 101 13.10 7.64 -10.00
CA ASP A 101 13.91 8.01 -8.86
C ASP A 101 14.07 9.53 -8.83
N LEU A 102 13.29 10.21 -8.01
CA LEU A 102 13.47 11.63 -7.76
C LEU A 102 14.78 11.85 -7.02
N ASN A 103 15.89 12.06 -7.75
CA ASN A 103 17.15 12.40 -7.12
C ASN A 103 17.12 13.86 -6.69
N VAL A 104 16.94 14.08 -5.39
CA VAL A 104 16.83 15.43 -4.81
C VAL A 104 18.03 15.69 -3.92
N TYR A 105 18.59 16.86 -4.11
CA TYR A 105 19.79 17.33 -3.42
C TYR A 105 19.53 18.67 -2.75
N ARG A 106 20.29 18.92 -1.69
CA ARG A 106 20.36 20.21 -1.03
C ARG A 106 21.81 20.61 -0.90
N ASN A 107 22.11 21.86 -1.18
CA ASN A 107 23.42 22.44 -0.95
C ASN A 107 23.26 23.50 0.14
N ASP A 108 23.93 23.31 1.25
CA ASP A 108 23.96 24.23 2.38
C ASP A 108 25.40 24.50 2.87
N SER A 109 25.54 25.10 4.04
CA SER A 109 26.86 25.40 4.64
C SER A 109 27.70 24.16 4.96
N SER A 110 27.09 22.98 5.07
CA SER A 110 27.75 21.70 5.31
C SER A 110 28.17 20.99 4.02
N GLY A 111 27.75 21.52 2.85
CA GLY A 111 28.04 21.00 1.52
C GLY A 111 26.85 20.36 0.81
N LEU A 112 27.12 19.64 -0.25
CA LEU A 112 26.11 18.94 -1.03
C LEU A 112 25.69 17.64 -0.33
N ILE A 113 24.40 17.51 -0.03
CA ILE A 113 23.77 16.32 0.53
C ILE A 113 22.66 15.80 -0.38
N LYS A 114 22.50 14.48 -0.42
CA LYS A 114 21.40 13.82 -1.09
C LYS A 114 20.25 13.61 -0.10
N VAL A 115 19.09 14.19 -0.40
CA VAL A 115 17.91 14.13 0.48
C VAL A 115 16.88 13.11 -0.01
N ASN A 116 16.91 12.74 -1.29
CA ASN A 116 16.08 11.67 -1.86
C ASN A 116 16.75 10.99 -3.06
N PRO A 117 16.73 9.65 -3.18
CA PRO A 117 16.58 8.74 -2.05
C PRO A 117 17.71 8.98 -1.03
N SER A 118 17.34 8.99 0.27
CA SER A 118 18.31 9.30 1.32
C SER A 118 19.30 8.16 1.50
N PRO A 119 20.64 8.41 1.51
CA PRO A 119 21.65 7.41 1.79
C PRO A 119 21.77 7.09 3.29
N LEU A 120 21.09 7.86 4.15
CA LEU A 120 21.27 7.85 5.60
C LEU A 120 21.18 6.45 6.22
N LEU A 121 20.20 5.64 5.82
CA LEU A 121 20.03 4.29 6.36
C LEU A 121 21.18 3.36 5.95
N SER A 122 21.62 3.44 4.69
CA SER A 122 22.75 2.64 4.21
C SER A 122 24.06 3.05 4.89
N GLU A 123 24.24 4.33 5.17
CA GLU A 123 25.39 4.85 5.91
C GLU A 123 25.37 4.40 7.38
N MET A 124 24.21 4.44 8.05
CA MET A 124 24.02 3.92 9.40
C MET A 124 24.38 2.42 9.48
N MET A 125 23.90 1.61 8.56
CA MET A 125 24.19 0.17 8.54
C MET A 125 25.66 -0.12 8.23
N SER A 126 26.25 0.62 7.31
CA SER A 126 27.68 0.50 6.97
C SER A 126 28.58 0.86 8.15
N SER A 127 28.22 1.89 8.93
CA SER A 127 28.96 2.30 10.12
C SER A 127 28.93 1.23 11.23
N ALA A 128 27.87 0.42 11.28
CA ALA A 128 27.74 -0.71 12.19
C ALA A 128 28.50 -1.98 11.74
N GLY A 129 29.23 -1.93 10.62
CA GLY A 129 29.97 -3.06 10.09
C GLY A 129 29.11 -4.16 9.45
N THR A 130 27.84 -3.86 9.19
CA THR A 130 26.92 -4.78 8.53
C THR A 130 27.00 -4.58 7.02
N THR A 131 27.84 -5.39 6.35
CA THR A 131 27.85 -5.44 4.89
C THR A 131 26.71 -6.33 4.42
N MET A 132 25.66 -5.72 3.90
CA MET A 132 24.61 -6.47 3.18
C MET A 132 25.14 -6.87 1.80
N SER A 133 24.83 -8.11 1.39
CA SER A 133 25.06 -8.51 -0.02
C SER A 133 24.19 -7.62 -0.94
N SER A 134 24.65 -7.39 -2.18
CA SER A 134 23.95 -6.55 -3.15
C SER A 134 22.45 -6.90 -3.31
N ASP A 135 22.13 -8.19 -3.23
CA ASP A 135 20.73 -8.68 -3.38
C ASP A 135 19.87 -8.39 -2.14
N MET A 136 20.43 -8.52 -0.92
CA MET A 136 19.75 -8.12 0.30
C MET A 136 19.67 -6.59 0.46
N SER A 137 20.65 -5.86 -0.02
CA SER A 137 20.63 -4.40 -0.03
C SER A 137 19.54 -3.84 -0.95
N GLY A 138 19.26 -4.49 -2.08
CA GLY A 138 18.13 -4.17 -2.96
C GLY A 138 16.77 -4.38 -2.27
N MET A 139 16.57 -5.53 -1.64
CA MET A 139 15.34 -5.86 -0.90
C MET A 139 15.17 -5.00 0.36
N ALA A 140 16.25 -4.77 1.11
CA ALA A 140 16.24 -3.90 2.28
C ALA A 140 16.01 -2.44 1.89
N SER A 141 16.61 -1.95 0.81
CA SER A 141 16.38 -0.59 0.31
C SER A 141 14.94 -0.39 -0.17
N GLN A 142 14.28 -1.44 -0.64
CA GLN A 142 12.86 -1.40 -1.00
C GLN A 142 11.95 -1.49 0.22
N MET A 143 12.29 -2.29 1.23
CA MET A 143 11.58 -2.41 2.49
C MET A 143 11.81 -1.21 3.43
N TYR A 144 12.99 -0.60 3.36
CA TYR A 144 13.41 0.59 4.12
C TYR A 144 13.45 1.87 3.27
N ARG A 145 12.99 1.86 2.03
CA ARG A 145 12.68 3.10 1.31
C ARG A 145 11.60 3.83 2.11
N MET A 146 12.05 4.54 3.11
CA MET A 146 11.26 5.61 3.68
C MET A 146 11.16 6.67 2.58
N ASN A 147 10.17 6.51 1.72
CA ASN A 147 9.83 7.52 0.74
C ASN A 147 9.33 8.74 1.52
N VAL A 148 10.28 9.59 1.86
CA VAL A 148 9.95 10.89 2.47
C VAL A 148 9.20 11.75 1.46
N TRP A 149 9.48 11.55 0.17
CA TRP A 149 8.87 12.26 -0.95
C TRP A 149 7.75 11.42 -1.57
N GLU A 150 6.55 11.98 -1.65
CA GLU A 150 5.38 11.29 -2.17
C GLU A 150 4.58 12.21 -3.10
N GLU A 151 4.09 11.64 -4.20
CA GLU A 151 3.20 12.33 -5.13
C GLU A 151 1.79 12.44 -4.55
N MET A 152 1.22 13.64 -4.58
CA MET A 152 -0.17 13.88 -4.21
C MET A 152 -1.13 13.24 -5.21
N ILE A 153 -2.35 12.96 -4.74
CA ILE A 153 -3.44 12.54 -5.62
C ILE A 153 -3.83 13.73 -6.49
N ASP A 154 -4.05 13.50 -7.78
CA ASP A 154 -4.49 14.53 -8.74
C ASP A 154 -6.01 14.76 -8.65
N ASP A 155 -6.51 14.95 -7.43
CA ASP A 155 -7.90 15.29 -7.10
C ASP A 155 -7.90 16.33 -5.98
N GLU A 156 -8.11 17.58 -6.38
CA GLU A 156 -8.07 18.74 -5.49
C GLU A 156 -9.11 18.63 -4.37
N LYS A 157 -10.31 18.11 -4.68
CA LYS A 157 -11.39 17.95 -3.69
C LYS A 157 -11.03 16.91 -2.64
N LEU A 158 -10.47 15.79 -3.07
CA LEU A 158 -10.05 14.72 -2.18
C LEU A 158 -8.89 15.17 -1.30
N MET A 159 -7.91 15.89 -1.88
CA MET A 159 -6.79 16.44 -1.13
C MET A 159 -7.24 17.46 -0.08
N HIS A 160 -8.13 18.39 -0.43
CA HIS A 160 -8.67 19.39 0.50
C HIS A 160 -9.61 18.80 1.56
N ALA A 161 -10.22 17.65 1.30
CA ALA A 161 -11.00 16.92 2.31
C ALA A 161 -10.12 16.21 3.33
N GLN A 162 -8.93 15.76 2.93
CA GLN A 162 -8.02 15.01 3.78
C GLN A 162 -7.00 15.88 4.52
N TYR A 163 -6.64 17.05 3.97
CA TYR A 163 -5.56 17.90 4.49
C TYR A 163 -5.95 19.36 4.54
N ASP A 164 -5.52 20.02 5.61
CA ASP A 164 -5.56 21.45 5.78
C ASP A 164 -4.17 22.04 5.45
N CYS A 165 -4.11 23.10 4.64
CA CYS A 165 -2.90 23.89 4.48
C CYS A 165 -2.81 24.88 5.67
N ILE A 166 -1.96 24.55 6.65
CA ILE A 166 -1.87 25.30 7.90
C ILE A 166 -0.90 26.48 7.82
N ALA A 167 -0.02 26.51 6.82
CA ALA A 167 0.88 27.63 6.53
C ALA A 167 1.25 27.64 5.05
N GLY A 168 1.47 28.82 4.47
CA GLY A 168 1.78 28.98 3.05
C GLY A 168 0.55 28.83 2.16
N HIS A 169 0.72 28.16 1.03
CA HIS A 169 -0.35 27.91 0.05
C HIS A 169 -0.18 26.55 -0.65
N TRP A 170 -1.23 26.08 -1.31
CA TRP A 170 -1.18 24.89 -2.17
C TRP A 170 -0.28 25.14 -3.38
N PRO A 171 0.39 24.08 -3.95
CA PRO A 171 1.25 24.24 -5.13
C PRO A 171 0.46 24.74 -6.33
N GLU A 172 0.99 25.78 -6.98
CA GLU A 172 0.48 26.34 -8.24
C GLU A 172 1.35 25.95 -9.43
N ASN A 173 2.62 25.61 -9.17
CA ASN A 173 3.59 25.24 -10.17
C ASN A 173 4.16 23.83 -9.93
N TYR A 174 4.62 23.18 -10.99
CA TYR A 174 5.17 21.82 -10.93
C TYR A 174 6.35 21.66 -9.98
N ASN A 175 7.11 22.73 -9.74
CA ASN A 175 8.32 22.74 -8.92
C ASN A 175 8.06 23.22 -7.47
N GLU A 176 6.81 23.31 -7.07
CA GLU A 176 6.39 23.62 -5.71
C GLU A 176 6.04 22.35 -4.97
N VAL A 177 6.55 22.24 -3.73
CA VAL A 177 6.37 21.09 -2.86
C VAL A 177 5.87 21.53 -1.49
N MET A 178 5.29 20.61 -0.73
CA MET A 178 4.75 20.88 0.60
C MET A 178 5.33 19.93 1.64
N ILE A 179 5.48 20.40 2.87
CA ILE A 179 5.79 19.54 4.01
C ILE A 179 4.48 18.97 4.58
N VAL A 180 4.48 17.70 4.94
CA VAL A 180 3.34 17.03 5.57
C VAL A 180 3.71 16.73 7.02
N VAL A 181 2.94 17.26 7.95
CA VAL A 181 3.05 16.98 9.39
C VAL A 181 1.95 16.03 9.84
N ASP A 182 2.10 15.42 11.01
CA ASP A 182 1.03 14.61 11.61
C ASP A 182 -0.09 15.48 12.21
N LYS A 183 -1.14 14.83 12.76
CA LYS A 183 -2.27 15.53 13.41
C LYS A 183 -1.84 16.40 14.60
N ASN A 184 -0.66 16.16 15.18
CA ASN A 184 -0.12 16.90 16.33
C ASN A 184 0.91 17.97 15.92
N ASN A 185 1.00 18.31 14.63
CA ASN A 185 2.03 19.20 14.06
C ASN A 185 3.46 18.67 14.25
N SER A 186 3.65 17.36 14.28
CA SER A 186 4.95 16.73 14.45
C SER A 186 5.49 16.17 13.14
N VAL A 187 6.80 16.20 13.02
CA VAL A 187 7.57 15.53 11.96
C VAL A 187 8.61 14.66 12.65
N SER A 188 8.82 13.43 12.16
CA SER A 188 9.86 12.56 12.71
C SER A 188 11.25 13.21 12.60
N ASP A 189 12.07 13.06 13.63
CA ASP A 189 13.45 13.52 13.60
C ASP A 189 14.27 12.89 12.47
N LEU A 190 13.97 11.65 12.11
CA LEU A 190 14.58 10.98 10.94
C LEU A 190 14.30 11.75 9.63
N VAL A 191 13.11 12.31 9.47
CA VAL A 191 12.77 13.18 8.34
C VAL A 191 13.61 14.45 8.36
N LEU A 192 13.84 15.06 9.54
CA LEU A 192 14.66 16.25 9.68
C LEU A 192 16.12 16.00 9.27
N TYR A 193 16.67 14.82 9.63
CA TYR A 193 17.99 14.40 9.16
C TYR A 193 17.98 14.12 7.65
N THR A 194 16.97 13.43 7.14
CA THR A 194 16.83 13.11 5.72
C THR A 194 16.78 14.38 4.85
N LEU A 195 16.05 15.40 5.29
CA LEU A 195 15.93 16.68 4.58
C LEU A 195 17.14 17.62 4.82
N GLY A 196 18.10 17.21 5.65
CA GLY A 196 19.28 18.01 5.98
C GLY A 196 18.95 19.25 6.80
N ILE A 197 17.82 19.25 7.52
CA ILE A 197 17.50 20.29 8.52
C ILE A 197 18.36 20.07 9.76
N LYS A 198 18.59 18.78 10.12
CA LYS A 198 19.61 18.33 11.07
C LYS A 198 20.75 17.68 10.30
N ASP A 199 21.95 17.74 10.86
CA ASP A 199 23.17 17.16 10.25
C ASP A 199 23.04 15.62 10.16
N GLN A 200 23.07 15.08 8.95
CA GLN A 200 22.97 13.63 8.70
C GLN A 200 24.04 12.83 9.44
N SER A 201 25.24 13.40 9.64
CA SER A 201 26.34 12.74 10.37
C SER A 201 26.02 12.50 11.86
N GLU A 202 25.16 13.31 12.46
CA GLU A 202 24.70 13.12 13.85
C GLU A 202 23.82 11.86 13.96
N ALA A 203 22.93 11.62 12.98
CA ALA A 203 22.09 10.43 12.98
C ALA A 203 22.94 9.15 12.86
N VAL A 204 23.99 9.17 12.02
CA VAL A 204 24.93 8.04 11.90
C VAL A 204 25.64 7.78 13.23
N LYS A 205 26.15 8.83 13.90
CA LYS A 205 26.80 8.70 15.22
C LYS A 205 25.84 8.17 16.28
N MET A 206 24.60 8.66 16.30
CA MET A 206 23.58 8.16 17.24
C MET A 206 23.30 6.68 17.02
N PHE A 207 23.24 6.23 15.77
CA PHE A 207 23.07 4.82 15.44
C PHE A 207 24.28 3.97 15.90
N GLU A 208 25.51 4.45 15.71
CA GLU A 208 26.73 3.79 16.23
C GLU A 208 26.72 3.66 17.76
N GLN A 209 26.29 4.71 18.48
CA GLN A 209 26.16 4.69 19.94
C GLN A 209 25.10 3.67 20.39
N MET A 210 23.96 3.63 19.72
CA MET A 210 22.90 2.65 19.97
C MET A 210 23.43 1.22 19.79
N MET A 211 24.20 0.96 18.74
CA MET A 211 24.80 -0.36 18.48
C MET A 211 25.84 -0.76 19.54
N LYS A 212 26.47 0.21 20.21
CA LYS A 212 27.36 -0.01 21.36
C LYS A 212 26.61 -0.20 22.69
N GLY A 213 25.28 -0.09 22.66
CA GLY A 213 24.43 -0.18 23.85
C GLY A 213 24.44 1.09 24.72
N GLU A 214 24.88 2.22 24.17
CA GLU A 214 24.86 3.50 24.84
C GLU A 214 23.43 4.06 24.83
N LYS A 215 23.01 4.67 25.95
CA LYS A 215 21.70 5.29 26.08
C LYS A 215 21.72 6.66 25.39
N LEU A 216 20.85 6.85 24.42
CA LEU A 216 20.67 8.14 23.76
C LEU A 216 19.79 9.06 24.62
N GLU A 217 20.16 10.32 24.73
CA GLU A 217 19.32 11.35 25.33
C GLU A 217 18.40 11.92 24.24
N SER A 218 17.09 11.87 24.47
CA SER A 218 16.10 12.48 23.60
C SER A 218 15.94 13.94 23.96
N THR A 219 16.29 14.83 23.05
CA THR A 219 16.01 16.27 23.15
C THR A 219 14.90 16.64 22.18
N GLU A 220 13.82 17.21 22.71
CA GLU A 220 12.76 17.75 21.88
C GLU A 220 13.28 19.02 21.16
N SER A 221 13.16 19.03 19.83
CA SER A 221 13.51 20.20 19.01
C SER A 221 12.23 20.82 18.48
N VAL A 222 12.10 22.14 18.63
CA VAL A 222 10.94 22.90 18.18
C VAL A 222 11.36 23.78 17.01
N TYR A 223 10.57 23.77 15.95
CA TYR A 223 10.79 24.54 14.72
C TYR A 223 9.59 25.43 14.44
N SER A 224 9.82 26.60 13.85
CA SER A 224 8.74 27.45 13.33
C SER A 224 8.32 27.00 11.92
N TYR A 225 7.18 27.46 11.46
CA TYR A 225 6.77 27.19 10.06
C TYR A 225 7.72 27.83 9.05
N GLU A 226 8.33 28.94 9.39
CA GLU A 226 9.30 29.68 8.58
C GLU A 226 10.58 28.86 8.34
N ASP A 227 10.96 27.98 9.28
CA ASP A 227 12.12 27.10 9.12
C ASP A 227 11.94 26.08 7.98
N PHE A 228 10.68 25.77 7.64
CA PHE A 228 10.32 24.88 6.54
C PHE A 228 9.93 25.63 5.28
N LEU A 229 9.18 26.73 5.42
CA LEU A 229 8.75 27.53 4.28
C LEU A 229 9.96 28.21 3.64
N GLY A 230 10.10 28.04 2.33
CA GLY A 230 11.23 28.59 1.60
C GLY A 230 12.48 27.68 1.60
N LEU A 231 12.42 26.49 2.18
CA LEU A 231 13.43 25.47 1.90
C LEU A 231 13.52 25.22 0.40
N ASN A 232 14.74 25.14 -0.09
CA ASN A 232 15.00 24.92 -1.50
C ASN A 232 15.78 23.62 -1.66
N PHE A 233 15.36 22.85 -2.66
CA PHE A 233 16.01 21.63 -3.09
C PHE A 233 16.31 21.72 -4.57
N THR A 234 17.14 20.82 -5.07
CA THR A 234 17.39 20.70 -6.50
C THR A 234 17.20 19.26 -6.91
N MET A 235 16.26 19.01 -7.81
CA MET A 235 16.02 17.70 -8.40
C MET A 235 16.88 17.54 -9.66
N LEU A 236 17.48 16.36 -9.83
CA LEU A 236 18.15 15.94 -11.05
C LEU A 236 17.49 14.64 -11.52
N THR A 237 17.20 14.54 -12.82
CA THR A 237 16.71 13.28 -13.37
C THR A 237 17.80 12.21 -13.30
N ARG A 238 17.42 10.93 -13.21
CA ARG A 238 18.40 9.84 -13.17
C ARG A 238 19.34 9.85 -14.38
N PRO A 239 18.85 10.00 -15.64
CA PRO A 239 19.75 10.03 -16.78
C PRO A 239 20.68 11.24 -16.79
N ASP A 240 20.30 12.38 -16.22
CA ASP A 240 21.20 13.54 -16.11
C ASP A 240 22.31 13.36 -15.06
N GLY A 241 22.22 12.30 -14.23
CA GLY A 241 23.30 11.83 -13.37
C GLY A 241 24.43 11.10 -14.11
N TYR A 242 24.27 10.83 -15.41
CA TYR A 242 25.32 10.27 -16.25
C TYR A 242 26.01 11.37 -17.05
N VAL A 243 27.32 11.43 -16.95
CA VAL A 243 28.16 12.38 -17.69
C VAL A 243 29.23 11.66 -18.50
N ARG A 244 29.61 12.23 -19.64
CA ARG A 244 30.76 11.71 -20.40
C ARG A 244 32.04 12.20 -19.77
N ASP A 245 32.97 11.26 -19.52
CA ASP A 245 34.33 11.58 -19.15
C ASP A 245 35.20 11.98 -20.38
N ASP A 246 36.43 12.36 -20.12
CA ASP A 246 37.39 12.78 -21.17
C ASP A 246 37.67 11.68 -22.21
N SER A 247 37.41 10.43 -21.88
CA SER A 247 37.55 9.28 -22.79
C SER A 247 36.30 9.04 -23.64
N GLY A 248 35.22 9.79 -23.39
CA GLY A 248 33.92 9.63 -24.04
C GLY A 248 33.01 8.57 -23.43
N LYS A 249 33.42 7.96 -22.32
CA LYS A 249 32.64 6.95 -21.60
C LYS A 249 31.64 7.61 -20.66
N TRP A 250 30.43 7.03 -20.58
CA TRP A 250 29.42 7.46 -19.63
C TRP A 250 29.72 6.97 -18.22
N THR A 251 29.66 7.87 -17.25
CA THR A 251 29.93 7.59 -15.82
C THR A 251 28.78 8.14 -14.98
N ASP A 252 28.26 7.33 -14.05
CA ASP A 252 27.29 7.76 -13.08
C ASP A 252 27.96 8.57 -11.97
N ILE A 253 27.53 9.83 -11.80
CA ILE A 253 28.01 10.76 -10.77
C ILE A 253 27.01 10.94 -9.63
N SER A 254 25.87 10.25 -9.66
CA SER A 254 24.80 10.40 -8.67
C SER A 254 25.14 9.84 -7.29
N ASP A 255 26.16 8.95 -7.21
CA ASP A 255 26.68 8.44 -5.96
C ASP A 255 27.74 9.40 -5.39
N ILE A 256 27.37 10.10 -4.32
CA ILE A 256 28.23 11.02 -3.55
C ILE A 256 28.74 10.38 -2.26
N SER A 257 28.61 9.06 -2.12
CA SER A 257 29.20 8.24 -1.08
C SER A 257 30.39 7.40 -1.61
N GLY A 258 31.20 6.84 -0.75
CA GLY A 258 32.28 5.95 -1.15
C GLY A 258 33.56 6.62 -1.66
N LYS A 259 34.40 5.84 -2.37
CA LYS A 259 35.77 6.23 -2.72
C LYS A 259 35.91 7.41 -3.71
N ASN A 260 34.87 7.66 -4.52
CA ASN A 260 34.85 8.72 -5.53
C ASN A 260 33.97 9.91 -5.09
N ALA A 261 33.54 9.94 -3.84
CA ALA A 261 32.60 10.91 -3.32
C ALA A 261 32.95 12.37 -3.67
N ASP A 262 34.18 12.79 -3.40
CA ASP A 262 34.61 14.19 -3.62
C ASP A 262 34.62 14.55 -5.11
N LYS A 263 35.13 13.67 -5.97
CA LYS A 263 35.12 13.88 -7.43
C LYS A 263 33.69 13.94 -7.97
N ASN A 264 32.83 13.05 -7.52
CA ASN A 264 31.44 13.03 -7.93
C ASN A 264 30.68 14.26 -7.43
N LYS A 265 30.92 14.75 -6.20
CA LYS A 265 30.31 15.96 -5.66
C LYS A 265 30.55 17.19 -6.51
N ASP A 266 31.78 17.40 -6.97
CA ASP A 266 32.11 18.56 -7.83
C ASP A 266 31.40 18.46 -9.18
N ALA A 267 31.46 17.29 -9.83
CA ALA A 267 30.78 17.05 -11.10
C ALA A 267 29.25 17.15 -10.97
N LEU A 268 28.71 16.61 -9.88
CA LEU A 268 27.28 16.67 -9.60
C LEU A 268 26.81 18.10 -9.30
N THR A 269 27.60 18.89 -8.57
CA THR A 269 27.31 20.30 -8.30
C THR A 269 27.19 21.09 -9.60
N ALA A 270 28.16 20.91 -10.50
CA ALA A 270 28.12 21.54 -11.83
C ALA A 270 26.89 21.10 -12.65
N GLN A 271 26.52 19.82 -12.57
CA GLN A 271 25.36 19.28 -13.28
C GLN A 271 24.03 19.79 -12.68
N LEU A 272 23.93 19.91 -11.36
CA LEU A 272 22.78 20.49 -10.65
C LEU A 272 22.59 21.97 -11.00
N GLU A 273 23.68 22.72 -11.22
CA GLU A 273 23.61 24.11 -11.68
C GLU A 273 23.12 24.21 -13.13
N LYS A 274 23.57 23.28 -13.99
CA LYS A 274 23.27 23.29 -15.43
C LYS A 274 21.88 22.76 -15.76
N LYS A 275 21.46 21.66 -15.14
CA LYS A 275 20.25 20.89 -15.50
C LYS A 275 19.26 20.71 -14.35
N GLY A 276 19.66 21.07 -13.12
CA GLY A 276 18.83 20.82 -11.93
C GLY A 276 17.56 21.66 -11.90
N VAL A 277 16.44 21.03 -11.57
CA VAL A 277 15.16 21.69 -11.34
C VAL A 277 15.11 22.17 -9.89
N LYS A 278 14.92 23.48 -9.69
CA LYS A 278 14.81 24.07 -8.36
C LYS A 278 13.43 23.81 -7.79
N LEU A 279 13.35 23.09 -6.69
CA LEU A 279 12.13 22.81 -5.93
C LEU A 279 12.06 23.71 -4.71
N LYS A 280 10.87 24.26 -4.43
CA LYS A 280 10.64 25.17 -3.32
C LYS A 280 9.50 24.66 -2.45
N VAL A 281 9.70 24.67 -1.12
CA VAL A 281 8.61 24.43 -0.16
C VAL A 281 7.74 25.67 -0.07
N VAL A 282 6.46 25.53 -0.41
CA VAL A 282 5.49 26.65 -0.45
C VAL A 282 4.40 26.55 0.60
N GLY A 283 4.24 25.38 1.23
CA GLY A 283 3.20 25.20 2.25
C GLY A 283 3.45 24.02 3.17
N ILE A 284 2.66 23.97 4.23
CA ILE A 284 2.65 22.90 5.22
C ILE A 284 1.24 22.32 5.29
N LEU A 285 1.13 21.01 5.09
CA LEU A 285 -0.10 20.23 5.17
C LEU A 285 -0.19 19.49 6.49
N ARG A 286 -1.36 19.50 7.07
CA ARG A 286 -1.73 18.68 8.23
C ARG A 286 -2.99 17.89 7.90
N PRO A 287 -3.10 16.58 8.28
CA PRO A 287 -4.34 15.85 8.14
C PRO A 287 -5.50 16.60 8.82
N SER A 288 -6.62 16.78 8.11
CA SER A 288 -7.81 17.44 8.65
C SER A 288 -8.32 16.70 9.89
N ALA A 289 -8.91 17.44 10.82
CA ALA A 289 -9.47 16.88 12.05
C ALA A 289 -10.61 15.88 11.75
N GLU A 290 -11.33 16.10 10.65
CA GLU A 290 -12.44 15.26 10.21
C GLU A 290 -11.98 14.05 9.37
N ALA A 291 -10.76 14.06 8.84
CA ALA A 291 -10.22 12.97 8.04
C ALA A 291 -9.97 11.71 8.90
N VAL A 292 -10.62 10.62 8.55
CA VAL A 292 -10.46 9.32 9.20
C VAL A 292 -9.11 8.69 8.84
N ALA A 293 -8.66 8.87 7.60
CA ALA A 293 -7.37 8.41 7.11
C ALA A 293 -6.72 9.46 6.21
N SER A 294 -5.40 9.45 6.17
CA SER A 294 -4.61 10.27 5.26
C SER A 294 -4.04 9.41 4.15
N SER A 295 -4.09 9.88 2.90
CA SER A 295 -3.62 9.14 1.73
C SER A 295 -2.11 9.19 1.55
N MET A 296 -1.41 10.09 2.25
CA MET A 296 0.04 10.25 2.15
C MET A 296 0.73 9.74 3.40
N GLY A 297 1.75 8.91 3.20
CA GLY A 297 2.67 8.44 4.24
C GLY A 297 4.00 9.20 4.24
N GLY A 298 4.30 9.95 3.17
CA GLY A 298 5.50 10.74 3.03
C GLY A 298 5.42 12.09 3.75
N SER A 299 6.58 12.67 4.06
CA SER A 299 6.67 13.96 4.76
C SER A 299 6.88 15.15 3.82
N VAL A 300 7.14 14.90 2.53
CA VAL A 300 7.22 15.92 1.47
C VAL A 300 6.29 15.52 0.34
N ALA A 301 5.31 16.36 0.06
CA ALA A 301 4.33 16.13 -0.98
C ALA A 301 4.66 16.96 -2.23
N TYR A 302 4.55 16.34 -3.41
CA TYR A 302 4.73 17.00 -4.70
C TYR A 302 3.60 16.64 -5.68
N THR A 303 3.42 17.43 -6.73
CA THR A 303 2.32 17.27 -7.68
C THR A 303 2.66 16.28 -8.80
N SER A 304 1.67 15.67 -9.42
CA SER A 304 1.79 14.87 -10.65
C SER A 304 2.42 15.67 -11.81
N ALA A 305 2.33 17.00 -11.78
CA ALA A 305 2.98 17.87 -12.74
C ALA A 305 4.52 17.78 -12.64
N LEU A 306 5.09 17.58 -11.45
CA LEU A 306 6.52 17.33 -11.29
C LEU A 306 6.93 16.00 -11.92
N THR A 307 6.14 14.95 -11.75
CA THR A 307 6.37 13.64 -12.39
C THR A 307 6.37 13.76 -13.91
N ARG A 308 5.40 14.48 -14.48
CA ARG A 308 5.34 14.72 -15.93
C ARG A 308 6.55 15.49 -16.43
N GLU A 309 6.97 16.54 -15.72
CA GLU A 309 8.17 17.30 -16.11
C GLU A 309 9.44 16.47 -15.95
N TYR A 310 9.55 15.64 -14.89
CA TYR A 310 10.65 14.70 -14.73
C TYR A 310 10.79 13.76 -15.94
N ILE A 311 9.69 13.13 -16.37
CA ILE A 311 9.68 12.19 -17.49
C ILE A 311 10.09 12.90 -18.78
N LYS A 312 9.56 14.09 -19.04
CA LYS A 312 9.91 14.92 -20.20
C LYS A 312 11.41 15.28 -20.22
N LEU A 313 11.98 15.68 -19.08
CA LEU A 313 13.40 15.99 -18.95
C LEU A 313 14.28 14.74 -19.11
N SER A 314 13.84 13.62 -18.55
CA SER A 314 14.49 12.32 -18.71
C SER A 314 14.57 11.91 -20.17
N ASP A 315 13.47 12.03 -20.93
CA ASP A 315 13.40 11.72 -22.34
C ASP A 315 14.33 12.61 -23.20
N ALA A 316 14.54 13.86 -22.79
CA ALA A 316 15.39 14.81 -23.47
C ALA A 316 16.89 14.66 -23.13
N SER A 317 17.27 13.69 -22.29
CA SER A 317 18.63 13.58 -21.81
C SER A 317 19.58 13.02 -22.87
N GLU A 318 20.86 13.46 -22.79
CA GLU A 318 21.89 13.09 -23.75
C GLU A 318 22.24 11.58 -23.70
N VAL A 319 22.20 10.98 -22.51
CA VAL A 319 22.52 9.55 -22.33
C VAL A 319 21.40 8.66 -22.89
N ILE A 320 20.14 9.05 -22.72
CA ILE A 320 19.00 8.33 -23.31
C ILE A 320 19.09 8.41 -24.84
N ALA A 321 19.28 9.61 -25.38
CA ALA A 321 19.45 9.78 -26.82
C ALA A 321 20.63 8.98 -27.39
N ALA A 322 21.73 8.88 -26.66
CA ALA A 322 22.88 8.09 -27.07
C ALA A 322 22.56 6.58 -27.11
N GLN A 323 21.82 6.05 -26.12
CA GLN A 323 21.43 4.64 -26.12
C GLN A 323 20.35 4.34 -27.17
N GLU A 324 19.44 5.28 -27.44
CA GLU A 324 18.45 5.13 -28.52
C GLU A 324 19.11 5.11 -29.91
N ALA A 325 20.23 5.82 -30.06
CA ALA A 325 21.00 5.81 -31.30
C ALA A 325 21.82 4.53 -31.51
N ASP A 326 22.21 3.84 -30.43
CA ASP A 326 22.92 2.56 -30.45
C ASP A 326 22.11 1.50 -29.70
N LYS A 327 21.33 0.72 -30.44
CA LYS A 327 20.44 -0.33 -29.87
C LYS A 327 21.17 -1.66 -29.68
N ASP A 328 22.36 -1.80 -30.18
CA ASP A 328 23.11 -3.06 -30.20
C ASP A 328 24.16 -3.13 -29.10
N THR A 329 24.59 -1.96 -28.58
CA THR A 329 25.69 -1.86 -27.61
C THR A 329 25.20 -1.17 -26.32
N ASP A 330 25.59 -1.71 -25.18
CA ASP A 330 25.47 -1.02 -23.90
C ASP A 330 26.46 0.15 -23.86
N ILE A 331 25.97 1.38 -23.93
CA ILE A 331 26.81 2.59 -23.95
C ILE A 331 27.57 2.85 -22.64
N LEU A 332 27.16 2.21 -21.53
CA LEU A 332 27.84 2.34 -20.25
C LEU A 332 29.10 1.48 -20.19
N THR A 333 29.03 0.27 -20.74
CA THR A 333 30.12 -0.71 -20.70
C THR A 333 30.88 -0.82 -22.03
N GLY A 334 30.23 -0.46 -23.15
CA GLY A 334 30.76 -0.66 -24.50
C GLY A 334 30.65 -2.12 -24.99
N ILE A 335 29.88 -2.97 -24.27
CA ILE A 335 29.70 -4.38 -24.61
C ILE A 335 28.45 -4.54 -25.46
N PRO A 336 28.49 -5.23 -26.61
CA PRO A 336 27.31 -5.53 -27.39
C PRO A 336 26.33 -6.40 -26.60
N PHE A 337 25.03 -6.11 -26.68
CA PHE A 337 23.97 -6.90 -26.00
C PHE A 337 23.88 -8.34 -26.53
N SER A 338 24.31 -8.58 -27.76
CA SER A 338 24.43 -9.94 -28.30
C SER A 338 25.47 -10.80 -27.59
N ARG A 339 26.43 -10.18 -26.89
CA ARG A 339 27.50 -10.85 -26.11
C ARG A 339 27.02 -11.10 -24.68
N ASN A 340 25.93 -11.83 -24.53
CA ASN A 340 25.42 -12.24 -23.22
C ASN A 340 26.24 -13.42 -22.65
N GLU A 341 26.00 -13.79 -21.38
CA GLU A 341 26.73 -14.86 -20.70
C GLU A 341 26.56 -16.24 -21.36
N ASP A 342 25.45 -16.47 -22.07
CA ASP A 342 25.11 -17.71 -22.77
C ASP A 342 25.58 -17.71 -24.23
N ALA A 343 26.07 -16.58 -24.74
CA ALA A 343 26.51 -16.47 -26.13
C ALA A 343 27.78 -17.26 -26.40
N GLU A 344 27.82 -17.93 -27.55
CA GLU A 344 29.07 -18.51 -28.05
C GLU A 344 30.02 -17.38 -28.47
N ILE A 345 31.15 -17.28 -27.79
CA ILE A 345 32.21 -16.32 -28.13
C ILE A 345 32.83 -16.70 -29.47
N THR A 346 32.90 -15.75 -30.39
CA THR A 346 33.46 -15.90 -31.72
C THR A 346 34.90 -15.35 -31.79
N VAL A 347 35.62 -15.70 -32.84
CA VAL A 347 36.96 -15.12 -33.10
C VAL A 347 36.87 -13.60 -33.28
N ASP A 348 35.78 -13.10 -33.87
CA ASP A 348 35.62 -11.67 -34.07
C ASP A 348 35.37 -10.95 -32.74
N ASP A 349 34.73 -11.58 -31.76
CA ASP A 349 34.62 -11.06 -30.40
C ASP A 349 35.97 -10.96 -29.71
N VAL A 350 36.84 -11.96 -29.88
CA VAL A 350 38.21 -11.93 -29.36
C VAL A 350 39.01 -10.83 -30.01
N LYS A 351 38.92 -10.67 -31.34
CA LYS A 351 39.62 -9.58 -32.06
C LYS A 351 39.10 -8.20 -31.61
N ALA A 352 37.80 -8.04 -31.45
CA ALA A 352 37.20 -6.82 -30.95
C ALA A 352 37.70 -6.51 -29.51
N TYR A 353 37.79 -7.50 -28.64
CA TYR A 353 38.37 -7.33 -27.30
C TYR A 353 39.84 -6.91 -27.38
N ILE A 354 40.67 -7.59 -28.19
CA ILE A 354 42.09 -7.22 -28.35
C ILE A 354 42.25 -5.80 -28.85
N ALA A 355 41.37 -5.34 -29.74
CA ALA A 355 41.35 -3.95 -30.25
C ALA A 355 41.10 -2.89 -29.15
N THR A 356 40.51 -3.26 -28.01
CA THR A 356 40.30 -2.35 -26.86
C THR A 356 41.53 -2.20 -25.97
N LEU A 357 42.56 -3.04 -26.15
CA LEU A 357 43.74 -3.05 -25.32
C LEU A 357 44.75 -1.96 -25.76
N PRO A 358 45.65 -1.55 -24.86
CA PRO A 358 46.76 -0.65 -25.20
C PRO A 358 47.56 -1.15 -26.41
N GLU A 359 48.09 -0.23 -27.20
CA GLU A 359 48.73 -0.52 -28.50
C GLU A 359 49.88 -1.53 -28.42
N ASP A 360 50.66 -1.48 -27.37
CA ASP A 360 51.77 -2.41 -27.09
C ASP A 360 51.27 -3.84 -26.84
N GLN A 361 50.20 -4.01 -26.06
CA GLN A 361 49.59 -5.30 -25.78
C GLN A 361 48.82 -5.83 -27.01
N ARG A 362 48.11 -4.94 -27.70
CA ARG A 362 47.38 -5.29 -28.92
C ARG A 362 48.29 -5.86 -30.00
N ALA A 363 49.39 -5.16 -30.34
CA ALA A 363 50.32 -5.61 -31.36
C ALA A 363 50.94 -6.98 -31.04
N GLN A 364 51.22 -7.24 -29.76
CA GLN A 364 51.75 -8.53 -29.31
C GLN A 364 50.70 -9.65 -29.45
N LEU A 365 49.48 -9.41 -29.05
CA LEU A 365 48.38 -10.40 -29.09
C LEU A 365 47.92 -10.65 -30.52
N GLU A 366 47.84 -9.64 -31.37
CA GLU A 366 47.54 -9.81 -32.81
C GLU A 366 48.55 -10.70 -33.51
N GLY A 367 49.85 -10.54 -33.19
CA GLY A 367 50.92 -11.45 -33.68
C GLY A 367 50.73 -12.88 -33.17
N TYR A 368 50.24 -13.04 -31.94
CA TYR A 368 50.05 -14.36 -31.35
C TYR A 368 48.86 -15.10 -31.97
N ILE A 369 47.72 -14.43 -32.14
CA ILE A 369 46.52 -15.05 -32.71
C ILE A 369 46.62 -15.31 -34.22
N ALA A 370 47.53 -14.62 -34.93
CA ALA A 370 47.74 -14.81 -36.37
C ALA A 370 48.22 -16.21 -36.77
N VAL A 371 48.77 -16.97 -35.81
CA VAL A 371 49.32 -18.34 -36.04
C VAL A 371 48.43 -19.42 -35.39
N MET A 372 47.29 -19.06 -34.78
CA MET A 372 46.37 -19.98 -34.09
C MET A 372 45.16 -20.34 -34.95
N THR A 373 44.58 -21.50 -34.69
CA THR A 373 43.25 -21.81 -35.27
C THR A 373 42.14 -21.11 -34.51
N ASP A 374 40.99 -20.96 -35.13
CA ASP A 374 39.80 -20.29 -34.54
C ASP A 374 39.46 -20.92 -33.18
N GLU A 375 39.44 -22.25 -33.08
CA GLU A 375 39.17 -22.97 -31.82
C GLU A 375 40.22 -22.66 -30.73
N GLN A 376 41.47 -22.53 -31.11
CA GLN A 376 42.55 -22.20 -30.16
C GLN A 376 42.43 -20.76 -29.66
N ILE A 377 42.08 -19.82 -30.54
CA ILE A 377 41.82 -18.43 -30.21
C ILE A 377 40.66 -18.33 -29.20
N ILE A 378 39.54 -18.95 -29.51
CA ILE A 378 38.38 -18.94 -28.65
C ILE A 378 38.68 -19.60 -27.30
N ALA A 379 39.30 -20.78 -27.28
CA ALA A 379 39.62 -21.49 -26.04
C ALA A 379 40.58 -20.69 -25.11
N MET A 380 41.50 -19.93 -25.68
CA MET A 380 42.47 -19.12 -24.92
C MET A 380 41.83 -17.84 -24.38
N PHE A 381 41.00 -17.17 -25.16
CA PHE A 381 40.54 -15.81 -24.87
C PHE A 381 39.13 -15.73 -24.35
N LYS A 382 38.31 -16.80 -24.42
CA LYS A 382 36.91 -16.80 -23.98
C LYS A 382 36.69 -16.18 -22.59
N GLN A 383 37.59 -16.49 -21.65
CA GLN A 383 37.47 -15.98 -20.27
C GLN A 383 37.83 -14.49 -20.11
N TYR A 384 38.43 -13.89 -21.11
CA TYR A 384 38.87 -12.48 -21.09
C TYR A 384 37.92 -11.57 -21.87
N VAL A 385 37.11 -12.14 -22.76
CA VAL A 385 36.09 -11.38 -23.53
C VAL A 385 34.97 -11.00 -22.57
N PRO A 386 34.72 -9.70 -22.35
CA PRO A 386 33.69 -9.29 -21.44
C PRO A 386 32.29 -9.62 -21.99
N THR A 387 31.44 -10.16 -21.13
CA THR A 387 30.04 -10.44 -21.41
C THR A 387 29.15 -9.52 -20.58
N THR A 388 27.88 -9.39 -20.95
CA THR A 388 26.90 -8.58 -20.23
C THR A 388 25.63 -9.40 -19.95
N LYS A 389 24.98 -9.12 -18.83
CA LYS A 389 23.61 -9.56 -18.55
C LYS A 389 22.57 -8.55 -19.01
N ALA A 390 23.01 -7.35 -19.38
CA ALA A 390 22.12 -6.28 -19.79
C ALA A 390 21.49 -6.59 -21.14
N THR A 391 20.26 -6.17 -21.30
CA THR A 391 19.54 -6.05 -22.57
C THR A 391 19.32 -4.57 -22.86
N TYR A 392 18.96 -4.22 -24.10
CA TYR A 392 18.62 -2.85 -24.43
C TYR A 392 17.55 -2.28 -23.48
N ASP A 393 16.46 -3.04 -23.24
CA ASP A 393 15.38 -2.61 -22.36
C ASP A 393 15.81 -2.47 -20.89
N SER A 394 16.59 -3.43 -20.38
CA SER A 394 17.11 -3.33 -19.01
C SER A 394 18.06 -2.15 -18.86
N ASN A 395 18.86 -1.85 -19.89
CA ASN A 395 19.77 -0.71 -19.90
C ASN A 395 19.02 0.63 -19.94
N MET A 396 18.01 0.73 -20.80
CA MET A 396 17.13 1.91 -20.85
C MET A 396 16.45 2.16 -19.50
N LYS A 397 15.97 1.10 -18.83
CA LYS A 397 15.42 1.17 -17.49
C LYS A 397 16.47 1.61 -16.46
N GLN A 398 17.68 1.07 -16.53
CA GLN A 398 18.81 1.46 -15.67
C GLN A 398 19.16 2.95 -15.84
N LEU A 399 19.14 3.44 -17.07
CA LEU A 399 19.39 4.84 -17.39
C LEU A 399 18.25 5.76 -16.92
N GLY A 400 17.10 5.22 -16.56
CA GLY A 400 15.96 5.97 -16.05
C GLY A 400 14.97 6.41 -17.14
N LYS A 401 14.91 5.71 -18.28
CA LYS A 401 13.87 5.90 -19.29
C LYS A 401 12.55 5.43 -18.73
N VAL A 402 11.55 6.31 -18.74
CA VAL A 402 10.19 6.02 -18.27
C VAL A 402 9.20 6.59 -19.29
N SER A 403 8.10 5.90 -19.52
CA SER A 403 7.01 6.37 -20.38
C SER A 403 5.75 6.64 -19.57
N LEU A 404 5.07 7.75 -19.89
CA LEU A 404 3.73 8.05 -19.35
C LEU A 404 2.68 6.99 -19.70
N ASP A 405 2.90 6.22 -20.77
CA ASP A 405 2.00 5.15 -21.18
C ASP A 405 2.20 3.86 -20.37
N SER A 406 3.33 3.72 -19.67
CA SER A 406 3.69 2.50 -18.92
C SER A 406 3.87 2.79 -17.43
N PRO A 407 2.77 2.94 -16.67
CA PRO A 407 2.86 3.12 -15.23
C PRO A 407 3.36 1.85 -14.54
N LYS A 408 3.99 1.98 -13.38
CA LYS A 408 4.37 0.87 -12.50
C LYS A 408 3.21 0.41 -11.63
N THR A 409 2.37 1.36 -11.22
CA THR A 409 1.20 1.11 -10.38
C THR A 409 0.07 2.02 -10.81
N ILE A 410 -1.14 1.47 -10.84
CA ILE A 410 -2.38 2.21 -11.03
C ILE A 410 -3.17 2.14 -9.73
N SER A 411 -3.48 3.29 -9.14
CA SER A 411 -4.29 3.41 -7.93
C SER A 411 -5.63 4.05 -8.30
N ILE A 412 -6.72 3.30 -8.18
CA ILE A 412 -8.07 3.74 -8.55
C ILE A 412 -8.83 4.13 -7.29
N TYR A 413 -9.21 5.40 -7.20
CA TYR A 413 -10.02 5.95 -6.11
C TYR A 413 -11.50 5.94 -6.52
N ALA A 414 -12.31 5.17 -5.82
CA ALA A 414 -13.75 5.10 -6.04
C ALA A 414 -14.45 6.33 -5.44
N ARG A 415 -15.62 6.71 -6.00
CA ARG A 415 -16.44 7.81 -5.45
C ARG A 415 -17.08 7.46 -4.13
N THR A 416 -17.56 6.21 -4.01
CA THR A 416 -18.18 5.66 -2.80
C THR A 416 -17.72 4.23 -2.58
N PHE A 417 -17.99 3.70 -1.39
CA PHE A 417 -17.72 2.28 -1.09
C PHE A 417 -18.44 1.33 -2.05
N SER A 418 -19.72 1.58 -2.31
CA SER A 418 -20.52 0.78 -3.26
C SER A 418 -19.95 0.83 -4.69
N ASP A 419 -19.33 1.95 -5.08
CA ASP A 419 -18.71 2.08 -6.39
C ASP A 419 -17.41 1.28 -6.49
N LYS A 420 -16.70 1.09 -5.37
CA LYS A 420 -15.52 0.21 -5.32
C LYS A 420 -15.86 -1.24 -5.66
N ASP A 421 -16.98 -1.76 -5.14
CA ASP A 421 -17.46 -3.10 -5.49
C ASP A 421 -17.85 -3.20 -6.97
N LYS A 422 -18.44 -2.14 -7.53
CA LYS A 422 -18.77 -2.09 -8.97
C LYS A 422 -17.53 -2.06 -9.85
N ILE A 423 -16.50 -1.29 -9.46
CA ILE A 423 -15.20 -1.28 -10.16
C ILE A 423 -14.60 -2.68 -10.14
N SER A 424 -14.61 -3.35 -8.98
CA SER A 424 -14.12 -4.73 -8.85
C SER A 424 -14.88 -5.70 -9.77
N ALA A 425 -16.21 -5.60 -9.81
CA ALA A 425 -17.04 -6.44 -10.68
C ALA A 425 -16.77 -6.20 -12.18
N LEU A 426 -16.55 -4.94 -12.58
CA LEU A 426 -16.20 -4.60 -13.96
C LEU A 426 -14.80 -5.09 -14.35
N ILE A 427 -13.83 -5.08 -13.43
CA ILE A 427 -12.51 -5.68 -13.67
C ILE A 427 -12.64 -7.21 -13.83
N GLU A 428 -13.47 -7.87 -13.03
CA GLU A 428 -13.73 -9.30 -13.14
C GLU A 428 -14.41 -9.63 -14.49
N GLU A 429 -15.37 -8.82 -14.94
CA GLU A 429 -16.01 -8.96 -16.24
C GLU A 429 -15.01 -8.78 -17.39
N TYR A 430 -14.14 -7.76 -17.30
CA TYR A 430 -13.04 -7.57 -18.24
C TYR A 430 -12.12 -8.80 -18.27
N ASN A 431 -11.69 -9.30 -17.12
CA ASN A 431 -10.85 -10.49 -17.04
C ASN A 431 -11.50 -11.71 -17.69
N LYS A 432 -12.80 -11.93 -17.43
CA LYS A 432 -13.54 -13.01 -18.06
C LYS A 432 -13.58 -12.85 -19.58
N LYS A 433 -13.87 -11.65 -20.08
CA LYS A 433 -13.92 -11.36 -21.51
C LYS A 433 -12.57 -11.66 -22.21
N VAL A 434 -11.46 -11.13 -21.68
CA VAL A 434 -10.14 -11.36 -22.31
C VAL A 434 -9.71 -12.82 -22.22
N THR A 435 -10.09 -13.54 -21.16
CA THR A 435 -9.86 -14.99 -21.05
C THR A 435 -10.69 -15.77 -22.08
N ASP A 436 -11.97 -15.44 -22.25
CA ASP A 436 -12.85 -16.08 -23.25
C ASP A 436 -12.37 -15.81 -24.69
N GLU A 437 -11.70 -14.67 -24.93
CA GLU A 437 -11.06 -14.29 -26.19
C GLU A 437 -9.68 -14.95 -26.40
N GLY A 438 -9.15 -15.68 -25.41
CA GLY A 438 -7.86 -16.37 -25.45
C GLY A 438 -6.65 -15.50 -25.13
N HIS A 439 -6.87 -14.34 -24.49
CA HIS A 439 -5.87 -13.34 -24.11
C HIS A 439 -5.67 -13.32 -22.58
N GLU A 440 -5.32 -14.46 -22.00
CA GLU A 440 -5.12 -14.58 -20.55
C GLU A 440 -4.01 -13.65 -20.02
N GLU A 441 -3.05 -13.27 -20.86
CA GLU A 441 -1.97 -12.34 -20.54
C GLU A 441 -2.46 -10.91 -20.26
N LEU A 442 -3.67 -10.55 -20.73
CA LEU A 442 -4.29 -9.24 -20.49
C LEU A 442 -5.12 -9.20 -19.20
N THR A 443 -5.24 -10.30 -18.46
CA THR A 443 -6.00 -10.31 -17.22
C THR A 443 -5.34 -9.44 -16.16
N ILE A 444 -6.18 -8.66 -15.43
CA ILE A 444 -5.73 -7.74 -14.39
C ILE A 444 -5.89 -8.37 -13.01
N LYS A 445 -4.79 -8.49 -12.29
CA LYS A 445 -4.76 -8.84 -10.88
C LYS A 445 -4.59 -7.58 -10.05
N TYR A 446 -5.42 -7.41 -9.04
CA TYR A 446 -5.39 -6.24 -8.18
C TYR A 446 -5.47 -6.63 -6.70
N THR A 447 -5.00 -5.76 -5.84
CA THR A 447 -5.09 -5.91 -4.40
C THR A 447 -6.05 -4.87 -3.83
N ASP A 448 -7.06 -5.34 -3.11
CA ASP A 448 -7.95 -4.52 -2.30
C ASP A 448 -7.67 -4.79 -0.82
N TYR A 449 -6.73 -4.03 -0.25
CA TYR A 449 -6.33 -4.17 1.16
C TYR A 449 -7.49 -3.96 2.13
N VAL A 450 -8.41 -3.07 1.77
CA VAL A 450 -9.55 -2.76 2.64
C VAL A 450 -10.55 -3.90 2.65
N LYS A 451 -10.86 -4.48 1.50
CA LYS A 451 -11.74 -5.66 1.40
C LYS A 451 -11.16 -6.83 2.22
N LEU A 452 -9.84 -7.03 2.18
CA LEU A 452 -9.16 -8.06 2.98
C LEU A 452 -9.31 -7.81 4.48
N LEU A 453 -9.05 -6.58 4.95
CA LEU A 453 -9.18 -6.21 6.35
C LEU A 453 -10.63 -6.25 6.82
N MET A 454 -11.56 -5.70 6.03
CA MET A 454 -12.97 -5.63 6.37
C MET A 454 -13.64 -7.01 6.40
N SER A 455 -13.27 -7.93 5.51
CA SER A 455 -13.81 -9.29 5.54
C SER A 455 -13.49 -10.00 6.86
N SER A 456 -12.30 -9.79 7.39
CA SER A 456 -11.89 -10.34 8.70
C SER A 456 -12.67 -9.72 9.85
N ILE A 457 -12.85 -8.40 9.85
CA ILE A 457 -13.60 -7.66 10.88
C ILE A 457 -15.08 -8.06 10.83
N THR A 458 -15.68 -8.10 9.65
CA THR A 458 -17.09 -8.49 9.46
C THR A 458 -17.33 -9.91 9.96
N THR A 459 -16.43 -10.85 9.65
CA THR A 459 -16.52 -12.24 10.14
C THR A 459 -16.53 -12.29 11.68
N VAL A 460 -15.66 -11.53 12.35
CA VAL A 460 -15.64 -11.47 13.82
C VAL A 460 -16.95 -10.89 14.36
N ILE A 461 -17.44 -9.81 13.76
CA ILE A 461 -18.70 -9.17 14.14
C ILE A 461 -19.88 -10.14 13.97
N ASP A 462 -19.94 -10.86 12.84
CA ASP A 462 -21.00 -11.82 12.55
C ASP A 462 -21.01 -12.98 13.56
N VAL A 463 -19.83 -13.51 13.90
CA VAL A 463 -19.69 -14.56 14.91
C VAL A 463 -20.15 -14.07 16.29
N VAL A 464 -19.67 -12.90 16.73
CA VAL A 464 -20.07 -12.32 18.03
C VAL A 464 -21.55 -12.02 18.05
N SER A 465 -22.09 -11.43 16.97
CA SER A 465 -23.51 -11.14 16.83
C SER A 465 -24.35 -12.43 16.87
N GLY A 466 -23.90 -13.47 16.16
CA GLY A 466 -24.55 -14.78 16.15
C GLY A 466 -24.61 -15.40 17.54
N ILE A 467 -23.51 -15.34 18.31
CA ILE A 467 -23.48 -15.81 19.70
C ILE A 467 -24.45 -15.01 20.57
N LEU A 468 -24.46 -13.68 20.46
CA LEU A 468 -25.37 -12.83 21.23
C LEU A 468 -26.85 -13.12 20.89
N ILE A 469 -27.16 -13.29 19.61
CA ILE A 469 -28.51 -13.66 19.14
C ILE A 469 -28.93 -15.02 19.72
N ALA A 470 -28.00 -16.00 19.74
CA ALA A 470 -28.27 -17.31 20.33
C ALA A 470 -28.59 -17.20 21.84
N PHE A 471 -27.84 -16.42 22.61
CA PHE A 471 -28.14 -16.17 24.02
C PHE A 471 -29.49 -15.50 24.24
N VAL A 472 -29.82 -14.51 23.42
CA VAL A 472 -31.13 -13.84 23.47
C VAL A 472 -32.25 -14.80 23.11
N ALA A 473 -32.08 -15.65 22.09
CA ALA A 473 -33.07 -16.66 21.70
C ALA A 473 -33.33 -17.67 22.84
N ILE A 474 -32.28 -18.18 23.49
CA ILE A 474 -32.42 -19.07 24.65
C ILE A 474 -33.16 -18.36 25.78
N SER A 475 -32.81 -17.11 26.07
CA SER A 475 -33.47 -16.31 27.12
C SER A 475 -34.96 -16.11 26.82
N LEU A 476 -35.30 -15.85 25.55
CA LEU A 476 -36.71 -15.71 25.10
C LEU A 476 -37.48 -17.03 25.25
N VAL A 477 -36.90 -18.19 24.94
CA VAL A 477 -37.53 -19.49 25.11
C VAL A 477 -37.83 -19.76 26.61
N VAL A 478 -36.86 -19.51 27.50
CA VAL A 478 -37.03 -19.67 28.93
C VAL A 478 -38.14 -18.73 29.45
N SER A 479 -38.13 -17.48 29.03
CA SER A 479 -39.17 -16.49 29.39
C SER A 479 -40.54 -16.92 28.91
N SER A 480 -40.65 -17.47 27.67
CA SER A 480 -41.92 -18.00 27.16
C SER A 480 -42.49 -19.13 28.00
N ILE A 481 -41.61 -20.10 28.39
CA ILE A 481 -42.03 -21.20 29.25
C ILE A 481 -42.53 -20.67 30.60
N MET A 482 -41.81 -19.70 31.18
CA MET A 482 -42.20 -19.11 32.47
C MET A 482 -43.57 -18.38 32.36
N ILE A 483 -43.79 -17.61 31.30
CA ILE A 483 -45.07 -16.95 31.04
C ILE A 483 -46.18 -17.99 30.88
N GLY A 484 -45.93 -19.08 30.16
CA GLY A 484 -46.89 -20.17 29.98
C GLY A 484 -47.27 -20.82 31.32
N ILE A 485 -46.33 -21.07 32.20
CA ILE A 485 -46.58 -21.62 33.55
C ILE A 485 -47.42 -20.65 34.39
N ILE A 486 -47.05 -19.36 34.38
CA ILE A 486 -47.79 -18.34 35.14
C ILE A 486 -49.24 -18.20 34.62
N THR A 487 -49.42 -18.16 33.30
CA THR A 487 -50.75 -18.07 32.67
C THR A 487 -51.59 -19.30 32.98
N TYR A 488 -50.98 -20.50 32.91
CA TYR A 488 -51.65 -21.74 33.27
C TYR A 488 -52.14 -21.75 34.73
N ILE A 489 -51.30 -21.34 35.69
CA ILE A 489 -51.65 -21.25 37.12
C ILE A 489 -52.80 -20.21 37.28
N SER A 490 -52.70 -19.04 36.66
CA SER A 490 -53.72 -17.99 36.73
C SER A 490 -55.08 -18.46 36.21
N VAL A 491 -55.09 -19.25 35.13
CA VAL A 491 -56.35 -19.85 34.61
C VAL A 491 -56.93 -20.88 35.59
N LEU A 492 -56.08 -21.70 36.23
CA LEU A 492 -56.54 -22.66 37.23
C LEU A 492 -57.17 -21.99 38.46
N GLU A 493 -56.56 -20.90 38.94
CA GLU A 493 -57.09 -20.14 40.09
C GLU A 493 -58.47 -19.53 39.77
N ARG A 494 -58.73 -19.11 38.51
CA ARG A 494 -59.99 -18.52 38.06
C ARG A 494 -60.99 -19.53 37.51
N THR A 495 -60.81 -20.82 37.74
CA THR A 495 -61.70 -21.89 37.26
C THR A 495 -63.15 -21.69 37.68
N LYS A 496 -63.43 -21.16 38.89
CA LYS A 496 -64.76 -20.84 39.37
C LYS A 496 -65.43 -19.70 38.56
N GLU A 497 -64.70 -18.64 38.23
CA GLU A 497 -65.18 -17.54 37.42
C GLU A 497 -65.53 -17.99 36.00
N ILE A 498 -64.67 -18.84 35.43
CA ILE A 498 -64.92 -19.47 34.13
C ILE A 498 -66.18 -20.33 34.16
N GLY A 499 -66.36 -21.10 35.25
CA GLY A 499 -67.55 -21.90 35.48
C GLY A 499 -68.83 -21.06 35.53
N ILE A 500 -68.82 -19.90 36.21
CA ILE A 500 -69.92 -18.97 36.31
C ILE A 500 -70.26 -18.37 34.93
N LEU A 501 -69.24 -17.90 34.18
CA LEU A 501 -69.41 -17.35 32.83
C LEU A 501 -70.10 -18.38 31.89
N ARG A 502 -69.62 -19.63 31.96
CA ARG A 502 -70.20 -20.73 31.17
C ARG A 502 -71.66 -21.09 31.60
N ALA A 503 -71.95 -21.03 32.90
CA ALA A 503 -73.32 -21.27 33.42
C ALA A 503 -74.28 -20.17 32.96
N MET A 504 -73.81 -18.93 32.77
CA MET A 504 -74.57 -17.81 32.19
C MET A 504 -74.72 -17.89 30.68
N GLY A 505 -74.21 -18.91 30.00
CA GLY A 505 -74.33 -19.15 28.56
C GLY A 505 -73.18 -18.70 27.66
N ALA A 506 -72.02 -18.30 28.23
CA ALA A 506 -70.88 -17.92 27.43
C ALA A 506 -70.28 -19.14 26.70
N SER A 507 -70.00 -18.97 25.39
CA SER A 507 -69.37 -20.02 24.60
C SER A 507 -67.88 -20.20 24.99
N LYS A 508 -67.25 -21.35 24.64
CA LYS A 508 -65.79 -21.58 24.85
C LYS A 508 -64.98 -20.48 24.12
N ARG A 509 -65.44 -20.01 22.99
CA ARG A 509 -64.75 -18.95 22.20
C ARG A 509 -64.79 -17.59 22.90
N ASP A 510 -65.88 -17.26 23.58
CA ASP A 510 -65.99 -15.99 24.28
C ASP A 510 -65.09 -15.94 25.49
N VAL A 511 -65.06 -17.04 26.26
CA VAL A 511 -64.09 -17.19 27.37
C VAL A 511 -62.65 -17.10 26.87
N SER A 512 -62.28 -17.85 25.82
CA SER A 512 -60.94 -17.77 25.23
C SER A 512 -60.56 -16.38 24.76
N ARG A 513 -61.52 -15.61 24.18
CA ARG A 513 -61.28 -14.22 23.76
C ARG A 513 -60.94 -13.29 24.92
N VAL A 514 -61.57 -13.48 26.06
CA VAL A 514 -61.26 -12.67 27.26
C VAL A 514 -59.84 -12.92 27.74
N PHE A 515 -59.42 -14.19 27.83
CA PHE A 515 -58.06 -14.53 28.25
C PHE A 515 -57.01 -14.12 27.20
N ASN A 516 -57.30 -14.29 25.91
CA ASN A 516 -56.40 -13.81 24.86
C ASN A 516 -56.28 -12.26 24.87
N ALA A 517 -57.33 -11.54 25.21
CA ALA A 517 -57.27 -10.08 25.38
C ALA A 517 -56.40 -9.71 26.61
N GLU A 518 -56.49 -10.46 27.72
CA GLU A 518 -55.65 -10.25 28.89
C GLU A 518 -54.17 -10.51 28.56
N THR A 519 -53.84 -11.63 27.91
CA THR A 519 -52.47 -11.94 27.48
C THR A 519 -51.95 -10.95 26.46
N PHE A 520 -52.76 -10.45 25.53
CA PHE A 520 -52.42 -9.38 24.59
C PHE A 520 -52.06 -8.07 25.31
N ILE A 521 -52.83 -7.67 26.32
CA ILE A 521 -52.56 -6.47 27.11
C ILE A 521 -51.25 -6.64 27.87
N VAL A 522 -51.03 -7.78 28.52
CA VAL A 522 -49.81 -8.08 29.25
C VAL A 522 -48.60 -8.04 28.31
N GLY A 523 -48.69 -8.67 27.15
CA GLY A 523 -47.62 -8.65 26.14
C GLY A 523 -47.27 -7.26 25.62
N SER A 524 -48.31 -6.46 25.36
CA SER A 524 -48.14 -5.08 24.88
C SER A 524 -47.49 -4.18 25.94
N VAL A 525 -47.97 -4.24 27.17
CA VAL A 525 -47.45 -3.44 28.29
C VAL A 525 -45.99 -3.87 28.61
N SER A 526 -45.72 -5.17 28.64
CA SER A 526 -44.37 -5.68 28.86
C SER A 526 -43.39 -5.23 27.77
N GLY A 527 -43.81 -5.26 26.50
CA GLY A 527 -43.00 -4.77 25.39
C GLY A 527 -42.67 -3.27 25.50
N ILE A 528 -43.66 -2.46 25.87
CA ILE A 528 -43.48 -1.01 26.08
C ILE A 528 -42.53 -0.74 27.26
N ILE A 529 -42.74 -1.43 28.38
CA ILE A 529 -41.85 -1.32 29.55
C ILE A 529 -40.41 -1.73 29.19
N GLY A 530 -40.23 -2.84 28.44
CA GLY A 530 -38.91 -3.28 27.96
C GLY A 530 -38.19 -2.23 27.13
N ILE A 531 -38.91 -1.57 26.21
CA ILE A 531 -38.37 -0.46 25.42
C ILE A 531 -37.99 0.72 26.31
N ALA A 532 -38.87 1.11 27.25
CA ALA A 532 -38.61 2.24 28.14
C ALA A 532 -37.37 1.99 29.01
N VAL A 533 -37.20 0.77 29.56
CA VAL A 533 -36.03 0.37 30.32
C VAL A 533 -34.77 0.40 29.43
N THR A 534 -34.86 -0.08 28.19
CA THR A 534 -33.75 -0.04 27.24
C THR A 534 -33.30 1.39 26.94
N LEU A 535 -34.26 2.32 26.71
CA LEU A 535 -33.94 3.73 26.47
C LEU A 535 -33.25 4.39 27.67
N VAL A 536 -33.65 4.05 28.89
CA VAL A 536 -32.98 4.55 30.12
C VAL A 536 -31.59 3.99 30.23
N LEU A 537 -31.37 2.70 29.92
CA LEU A 537 -30.06 2.05 29.96
C LEU A 537 -29.11 2.52 28.83
N LEU A 538 -29.64 3.03 27.70
CA LEU A 538 -28.80 3.59 26.65
C LEU A 538 -27.99 4.81 27.12
N ILE A 539 -28.49 5.59 28.07
CA ILE A 539 -27.80 6.78 28.59
C ILE A 539 -26.45 6.39 29.25
N PRO A 540 -26.42 5.55 30.31
CA PRO A 540 -25.16 5.16 30.93
C PRO A 540 -24.28 4.32 29.97
N THR A 541 -24.89 3.54 29.09
CA THR A 541 -24.14 2.75 28.09
C THR A 541 -23.39 3.67 27.12
N ASN A 542 -24.01 4.74 26.61
CA ASN A 542 -23.35 5.69 25.74
C ASN A 542 -22.23 6.46 26.46
N ILE A 543 -22.44 6.85 27.71
CA ILE A 543 -21.39 7.46 28.52
C ILE A 543 -20.17 6.51 28.67
N ALA A 544 -20.43 5.24 28.94
CA ALA A 544 -19.38 4.24 29.05
C ALA A 544 -18.65 4.04 27.70
N ILE A 545 -19.40 3.94 26.58
CA ILE A 545 -18.82 3.80 25.25
C ILE A 545 -17.92 5.00 24.95
N HIS A 546 -18.38 6.24 25.15
CA HIS A 546 -17.58 7.44 24.90
C HIS A 546 -16.32 7.48 25.78
N HIS A 547 -16.44 7.07 27.04
CA HIS A 547 -15.29 7.05 27.97
C HIS A 547 -14.22 6.03 27.59
N PHE A 548 -14.62 4.82 27.18
CA PHE A 548 -13.68 3.74 26.84
C PHE A 548 -13.16 3.83 25.39
N SER A 549 -13.97 4.33 24.45
CA SER A 549 -13.55 4.44 23.05
C SER A 549 -12.77 5.73 22.74
N GLY A 550 -12.92 6.77 23.57
CA GLY A 550 -12.37 8.08 23.31
C GLY A 550 -13.00 8.81 22.10
N MET A 551 -14.11 8.27 21.55
CA MET A 551 -14.76 8.79 20.34
C MET A 551 -16.19 9.24 20.67
N GLU A 552 -16.48 10.52 20.42
CA GLU A 552 -17.82 11.08 20.67
C GLU A 552 -18.90 10.61 19.69
N ASN A 553 -18.48 10.13 18.52
CA ASN A 553 -19.40 9.76 17.43
C ASN A 553 -19.90 8.30 17.47
N ILE A 554 -19.45 7.49 18.44
CA ILE A 554 -19.89 6.11 18.60
C ILE A 554 -20.94 6.05 19.70
N GLY A 555 -22.15 5.61 19.37
CA GLY A 555 -23.21 5.44 20.35
C GLY A 555 -24.10 4.23 20.07
N ALA A 556 -24.65 3.65 21.10
CA ALA A 556 -25.72 2.67 20.97
C ALA A 556 -27.05 3.39 20.75
N ALA A 557 -27.82 2.96 19.76
CA ALA A 557 -29.14 3.48 19.46
C ALA A 557 -30.15 2.34 19.29
N LEU A 558 -31.39 2.58 19.66
CA LEU A 558 -32.49 1.65 19.44
C LEU A 558 -33.23 2.03 18.15
N PRO A 559 -33.12 1.24 17.06
CA PRO A 559 -33.81 1.54 15.80
C PRO A 559 -35.32 1.39 15.95
N LEU A 560 -36.09 2.33 15.38
CA LEU A 560 -37.58 2.34 15.46
C LEU A 560 -38.19 1.02 14.93
N ALA A 561 -37.69 0.50 13.83
CA ALA A 561 -38.14 -0.78 13.27
C ALA A 561 -37.87 -1.96 14.23
N GLY A 562 -36.71 -1.95 14.89
CA GLY A 562 -36.34 -2.96 15.90
C GLY A 562 -37.25 -2.89 17.15
N SER A 563 -37.57 -1.68 17.62
CA SER A 563 -38.44 -1.49 18.77
C SER A 563 -39.90 -1.96 18.51
N LEU A 564 -40.42 -1.68 17.33
CA LEU A 564 -41.73 -2.22 16.91
C LEU A 564 -41.72 -3.74 16.77
N GLY A 565 -40.61 -4.30 16.25
CA GLY A 565 -40.39 -5.74 16.17
C GLY A 565 -40.36 -6.41 17.54
N LEU A 566 -39.71 -5.82 18.55
CA LEU A 566 -39.70 -6.31 19.92
C LEU A 566 -41.06 -6.34 20.58
N ILE A 567 -41.89 -5.31 20.36
CA ILE A 567 -43.29 -5.32 20.83
C ILE A 567 -44.07 -6.47 20.18
N ALA A 568 -43.95 -6.64 18.87
CA ALA A 568 -44.62 -7.71 18.15
C ALA A 568 -44.20 -9.10 18.67
N VAL A 569 -42.89 -9.31 18.90
CA VAL A 569 -42.39 -10.55 19.50
C VAL A 569 -42.92 -10.76 20.91
N SER A 570 -42.95 -9.73 21.75
CA SER A 570 -43.53 -9.79 23.11
C SER A 570 -44.97 -10.25 23.08
N ILE A 571 -45.79 -9.66 22.20
CA ILE A 571 -47.19 -10.03 22.02
C ILE A 571 -47.32 -11.48 21.51
N LEU A 572 -46.54 -11.87 20.52
CA LEU A 572 -46.56 -13.24 19.99
C LEU A 572 -46.20 -14.28 21.04
N MET A 573 -45.19 -13.99 21.86
CA MET A 573 -44.74 -14.88 22.93
C MET A 573 -45.81 -15.07 24.02
N THR A 574 -46.51 -13.99 24.42
CA THR A 574 -47.56 -14.07 25.42
C THR A 574 -48.85 -14.71 24.87
N LEU A 575 -49.13 -14.61 23.58
CA LEU A 575 -50.27 -15.28 22.94
C LEU A 575 -49.99 -16.77 22.68
N ALA A 576 -48.72 -17.15 22.49
CA ALA A 576 -48.31 -18.54 22.26
C ALA A 576 -48.18 -19.34 23.59
N ALA A 577 -47.93 -18.65 24.70
CA ALA A 577 -47.85 -19.22 26.04
C ALA A 577 -49.26 -19.46 26.61
#